data_41eff68a590dcb7ef2ab9217df0515b7
#
_entry.id   41eff68a590dcb7ef2ab9217df0515b7
#
_cell.length_a   1.000
_cell.length_b   1.000
_cell.length_c   1.000
_cell.angle_alpha   90.00
_cell.angle_beta   90.00
_cell.angle_gamma   90.00
#
_symmetry.space_group_name_H-M   'P 1'
#
loop_
_entity.id
_entity.type
_entity.pdbx_description
1 polymer ?
#
loop_
_entity_poly.entity_id
_entity_poly.type
_entity_poly.pdbx_seq_one_letter_code
_entity_poly.pdbx_strand_id
1 'polypeptide(L)'
;MSSAFASRFQLVVDQLAQGNKKHFAEITGKSASHIYKICRGMSRPSMGYLQELYDEYKVDLTWLLTGEQNDGAQVAGIPTNSDLVFAPMFDVQASAGMGSEVIAEDVEDYFAFNKTFLSRQLSVSSEQLVFVSISGDSMLPTLQDGDRVLVDMTQKSVKQEGLYLLQSEEGLMAKRLSDKQGELSVVSDNPEYDNWSIPLEARENNPIAGKIVWCGRTI
;
A
#
# COMPACT_ATOMS: atom_id res chain seq x y z
N MET A 1 32.91 5.40 5.39
CA MET A 1 31.57 4.93 4.99
C MET A 1 31.70 3.54 4.40
N SER A 2 30.82 2.66 4.77
CA SER A 2 30.99 1.22 4.81
C SER A 2 31.44 0.60 3.48
N SER A 3 32.70 0.13 3.43
CA SER A 3 33.23 -0.72 2.36
C SER A 3 32.38 -1.99 2.18
N ALA A 4 31.68 -2.39 3.23
CA ALA A 4 30.84 -3.58 3.28
C ALA A 4 29.65 -3.55 2.31
N PHE A 5 28.92 -2.42 2.19
CA PHE A 5 27.85 -2.29 1.21
C PHE A 5 28.39 -2.39 -0.23
N ALA A 6 29.46 -1.65 -0.54
CA ALA A 6 30.07 -1.66 -1.87
C ALA A 6 30.53 -3.07 -2.28
N SER A 7 31.10 -3.83 -1.34
CA SER A 7 31.50 -5.22 -1.56
C SER A 7 30.30 -6.12 -1.85
N ARG A 8 29.19 -5.98 -1.11
CA ARG A 8 27.97 -6.74 -1.36
C ARG A 8 27.32 -6.35 -2.69
N PHE A 9 27.32 -5.06 -3.02
CA PHE A 9 26.81 -4.60 -4.32
C PHE A 9 27.66 -5.16 -5.47
N GLN A 10 29.00 -5.25 -5.30
CA GLN A 10 29.87 -5.92 -6.28
C GLN A 10 29.47 -7.39 -6.47
N LEU A 11 29.13 -8.13 -5.41
CA LEU A 11 28.66 -9.52 -5.50
C LEU A 11 27.35 -9.63 -6.31
N VAL A 12 26.44 -8.68 -6.18
CA VAL A 12 25.22 -8.61 -7.02
C VAL A 12 25.60 -8.45 -8.50
N VAL A 13 26.55 -7.56 -8.81
CA VAL A 13 27.06 -7.37 -10.16
C VAL A 13 27.74 -8.66 -10.70
N ASP A 14 28.48 -9.34 -9.85
CA ASP A 14 29.16 -10.59 -10.20
C ASP A 14 28.14 -11.71 -10.52
N GLN A 15 27.09 -11.78 -9.72
CA GLN A 15 26.04 -12.78 -9.88
C GLN A 15 25.15 -12.54 -11.13
N LEU A 16 24.70 -11.28 -11.33
CA LEU A 16 23.74 -10.96 -12.39
C LEU A 16 24.40 -10.68 -13.73
N ALA A 17 25.66 -10.26 -13.75
CA ALA A 17 26.37 -9.86 -14.98
C ALA A 17 27.81 -10.39 -15.08
N GLN A 18 28.14 -11.44 -14.34
CA GLN A 18 29.46 -12.08 -14.34
C GLN A 18 30.62 -11.08 -14.11
N GLY A 19 30.39 -10.09 -13.24
CA GLY A 19 31.37 -9.04 -12.93
C GLY A 19 31.46 -7.90 -13.96
N ASN A 20 30.76 -8.00 -15.08
CA ASN A 20 30.76 -6.99 -16.12
C ASN A 20 29.84 -5.80 -15.75
N LYS A 21 30.44 -4.75 -15.21
CA LYS A 21 29.71 -3.54 -14.77
C LYS A 21 29.00 -2.79 -15.90
N LYS A 22 29.49 -2.88 -17.15
CA LYS A 22 28.83 -2.26 -18.30
C LYS A 22 27.57 -3.05 -18.66
N HIS A 23 27.67 -4.37 -18.72
CA HIS A 23 26.51 -5.22 -18.96
C HIS A 23 25.46 -5.09 -17.83
N PHE A 24 25.91 -5.04 -16.56
CA PHE A 24 25.02 -4.79 -15.44
C PHE A 24 24.28 -3.44 -15.56
N ALA A 25 24.99 -2.40 -15.99
CA ALA A 25 24.38 -1.08 -16.24
C ALA A 25 23.34 -1.14 -17.38
N GLU A 26 23.60 -1.88 -18.45
CA GLU A 26 22.67 -2.07 -19.58
C GLU A 26 21.39 -2.77 -19.14
N ILE A 27 21.48 -3.91 -18.45
CA ILE A 27 20.30 -4.68 -18.00
C ILE A 27 19.48 -3.94 -16.94
N THR A 28 20.11 -3.10 -16.11
CA THR A 28 19.42 -2.32 -15.06
C THR A 28 19.05 -0.90 -15.49
N GLY A 29 19.25 -0.53 -16.75
CA GLY A 29 18.91 0.79 -17.29
C GLY A 29 19.67 1.96 -16.65
N LYS A 30 20.83 1.70 -16.03
CA LYS A 30 21.64 2.73 -15.35
C LYS A 30 22.93 3.04 -16.12
N SER A 31 23.57 4.17 -15.84
CA SER A 31 24.86 4.47 -16.45
C SER A 31 25.99 3.63 -15.85
N ALA A 32 26.92 3.16 -16.67
CA ALA A 32 28.08 2.42 -16.20
C ALA A 32 28.91 3.21 -15.15
N SER A 33 29.01 4.54 -15.35
CA SER A 33 29.68 5.41 -14.38
C SER A 33 29.05 5.38 -13.00
N HIS A 34 27.70 5.32 -12.93
CA HIS A 34 26.97 5.20 -11.67
C HIS A 34 27.25 3.87 -10.98
N ILE A 35 27.20 2.75 -11.72
CA ILE A 35 27.52 1.41 -11.20
C ILE A 35 28.96 1.37 -10.65
N TYR A 36 29.92 1.93 -11.38
CA TYR A 36 31.32 2.00 -10.91
C TYR A 36 31.46 2.79 -9.60
N LYS A 37 30.74 3.92 -9.46
CA LYS A 37 30.75 4.72 -8.22
C LYS A 37 30.17 3.96 -7.03
N ILE A 38 29.07 3.21 -7.25
CA ILE A 38 28.47 2.40 -6.19
C ILE A 38 29.42 1.29 -5.74
N CYS A 39 29.99 0.54 -6.68
CA CYS A 39 30.94 -0.54 -6.39
C CYS A 39 32.20 -0.05 -5.64
N ARG A 40 32.57 1.23 -5.78
CA ARG A 40 33.67 1.85 -5.06
C ARG A 40 33.27 2.53 -3.74
N GLY A 41 31.99 2.47 -3.37
CA GLY A 41 31.47 3.13 -2.18
C GLY A 41 31.43 4.66 -2.27
N MET A 42 31.57 5.23 -3.47
CA MET A 42 31.57 6.68 -3.74
C MET A 42 30.14 7.22 -3.92
N SER A 43 29.18 6.35 -4.15
CA SER A 43 27.75 6.69 -4.31
C SER A 43 26.89 5.60 -3.71
N ARG A 44 25.62 5.93 -3.38
CA ARG A 44 24.62 4.94 -2.99
C ARG A 44 23.53 4.88 -4.08
N PRO A 45 22.92 3.70 -4.30
CA PRO A 45 21.74 3.60 -5.13
C PRO A 45 20.59 4.36 -4.49
N SER A 46 19.70 4.94 -5.31
CA SER A 46 18.44 5.50 -4.84
C SER A 46 17.49 4.41 -4.36
N MET A 47 16.51 4.77 -3.53
CA MET A 47 15.48 3.80 -3.09
C MET A 47 14.74 3.18 -4.26
N GLY A 48 14.38 3.98 -5.28
CA GLY A 48 13.74 3.45 -6.50
C GLY A 48 14.62 2.43 -7.22
N TYR A 49 15.94 2.66 -7.28
CA TYR A 49 16.84 1.67 -7.88
C TYR A 49 16.98 0.40 -7.04
N LEU A 50 16.99 0.51 -5.72
CA LEU A 50 16.96 -0.67 -4.84
C LEU A 50 15.69 -1.48 -5.04
N GLN A 51 14.55 -0.80 -5.20
CA GLN A 51 13.28 -1.44 -5.46
C GLN A 51 13.27 -2.17 -6.81
N GLU A 52 13.77 -1.56 -7.88
CA GLU A 52 13.97 -2.22 -9.19
C GLU A 52 14.83 -3.50 -9.04
N LEU A 53 15.93 -3.44 -8.27
CA LEU A 53 16.78 -4.61 -8.03
C LEU A 53 16.05 -5.74 -7.29
N TYR A 54 15.17 -5.40 -6.37
CA TYR A 54 14.33 -6.38 -5.68
C TYR A 54 13.25 -6.95 -6.59
N ASP A 55 12.51 -6.09 -7.28
CA ASP A 55 11.32 -6.49 -8.06
C ASP A 55 11.70 -7.33 -9.28
N GLU A 56 12.70 -6.89 -10.03
CA GLU A 56 13.09 -7.53 -11.30
C GLU A 56 14.12 -8.65 -11.08
N TYR A 57 15.11 -8.43 -10.21
CA TYR A 57 16.25 -9.35 -10.06
C TYR A 57 16.22 -10.15 -8.77
N LYS A 58 15.20 -9.93 -7.90
CA LYS A 58 15.03 -10.62 -6.62
C LYS A 58 16.24 -10.51 -5.68
N VAL A 59 16.94 -9.38 -5.75
CA VAL A 59 18.07 -9.10 -4.86
C VAL A 59 17.59 -8.95 -3.42
N ASP A 60 18.14 -9.71 -2.49
CA ASP A 60 17.84 -9.55 -1.06
C ASP A 60 18.39 -8.20 -0.56
N LEU A 61 17.49 -7.23 -0.36
CA LEU A 61 17.84 -5.88 0.10
C LEU A 61 18.31 -5.88 1.55
N THR A 62 17.79 -6.77 2.40
CA THR A 62 18.24 -6.89 3.79
C THR A 62 19.69 -7.28 3.81
N TRP A 63 20.05 -8.36 3.11
CA TRP A 63 21.45 -8.74 2.98
C TRP A 63 22.29 -7.63 2.32
N LEU A 64 21.82 -7.03 1.27
CA LEU A 64 22.57 -5.98 0.55
C LEU A 64 22.87 -4.79 1.47
N LEU A 65 21.91 -4.37 2.30
CA LEU A 65 22.04 -3.20 3.18
C LEU A 65 22.77 -3.51 4.48
N THR A 66 22.47 -4.64 5.12
CA THR A 66 22.97 -4.97 6.47
C THR A 66 24.10 -6.00 6.45
N GLY A 67 24.11 -6.91 5.46
CA GLY A 67 25.01 -8.07 5.41
C GLY A 67 24.47 -9.29 6.16
N GLU A 68 23.32 -9.19 6.76
CA GLU A 68 22.64 -10.32 7.40
C GLU A 68 22.02 -11.20 6.31
N GLN A 69 22.53 -12.43 6.16
CA GLN A 69 21.87 -13.41 5.31
C GLN A 69 20.65 -13.96 6.05
N ASN A 70 19.51 -13.91 5.40
CA ASN A 70 18.38 -14.70 5.81
C ASN A 70 18.64 -16.16 5.40
N ASP A 71 19.51 -16.84 6.13
CA ASP A 71 19.71 -18.27 6.04
C ASP A 71 18.46 -18.95 6.58
N GLY A 72 17.35 -18.97 5.83
CA GLY A 72 16.20 -19.84 6.05
C GLY A 72 15.75 -20.14 7.49
N ALA A 73 16.47 -19.64 8.48
CA ALA A 73 16.13 -19.67 9.87
C ALA A 73 15.05 -18.62 10.11
N GLN A 74 13.81 -19.02 9.89
CA GLN A 74 12.65 -18.32 10.44
C GLN A 74 12.87 -18.16 11.94
N VAL A 75 13.36 -17.00 12.36
CA VAL A 75 13.09 -16.55 13.72
C VAL A 75 11.59 -16.36 13.74
N ALA A 76 10.89 -17.29 14.40
CA ALA A 76 9.44 -17.30 14.45
C ALA A 76 8.95 -15.92 14.89
N GLY A 77 8.37 -15.15 13.98
CA GLY A 77 7.77 -13.85 14.25
C GLY A 77 8.36 -12.63 13.53
N ILE A 78 9.50 -12.73 12.81
CA ILE A 78 10.00 -11.61 11.99
C ILE A 78 9.58 -11.86 10.54
N PRO A 79 8.74 -10.98 9.94
CA PRO A 79 8.31 -11.14 8.54
C PRO A 79 9.49 -10.98 7.59
N THR A 80 9.65 -11.93 6.66
CA THR A 80 10.54 -11.75 5.51
C THR A 80 9.92 -10.76 4.52
N ASN A 81 10.70 -10.10 3.66
CA ASN A 81 10.17 -9.18 2.62
C ASN A 81 9.14 -9.86 1.70
N SER A 82 9.23 -11.18 1.50
CA SER A 82 8.22 -11.97 0.77
C SER A 82 6.86 -12.04 1.48
N ASP A 83 6.84 -11.76 2.78
CA ASP A 83 5.64 -11.83 3.61
C ASP A 83 5.02 -10.43 3.85
N LEU A 84 5.58 -9.39 3.26
CA LEU A 84 5.07 -8.04 3.35
C LEU A 84 4.19 -7.67 2.15
N VAL A 85 3.16 -6.91 2.42
CA VAL A 85 2.31 -6.23 1.44
C VAL A 85 2.43 -4.75 1.69
N PHE A 86 2.70 -4.00 0.63
CA PHE A 86 2.77 -2.55 0.69
C PHE A 86 1.44 -1.96 0.22
N ALA A 87 0.76 -1.26 1.11
CA ALA A 87 -0.46 -0.53 0.79
C ALA A 87 -0.11 0.96 0.59
N PRO A 88 -0.37 1.54 -0.60
CA PRO A 88 -0.15 2.96 -0.84
C PRO A 88 -1.11 3.80 -0.02
N MET A 89 -0.66 4.96 0.42
CA MET A 89 -1.47 5.96 1.11
C MET A 89 -1.82 7.11 0.17
N PHE A 90 -3.10 7.45 0.15
CA PHE A 90 -3.64 8.57 -0.63
C PHE A 90 -4.26 9.62 0.30
N ASP A 91 -4.04 10.90 -0.02
CA ASP A 91 -4.81 11.98 0.59
C ASP A 91 -6.17 12.11 -0.10
N VAL A 92 -7.25 11.92 0.66
CA VAL A 92 -8.64 12.01 0.14
C VAL A 92 -9.00 13.42 -0.30
N GLN A 93 -8.38 14.45 0.29
CA GLN A 93 -8.66 15.83 -0.10
C GLN A 93 -8.21 16.14 -1.52
N ALA A 94 -7.15 15.49 -2.00
CA ALA A 94 -6.70 15.61 -3.39
C ALA A 94 -7.58 14.82 -4.38
N SER A 95 -8.30 13.81 -3.90
CA SER A 95 -9.08 12.88 -4.74
C SER A 95 -10.53 13.34 -5.02
N ALA A 96 -10.97 14.46 -4.47
CA ALA A 96 -12.35 14.97 -4.54
C ALA A 96 -12.78 15.52 -5.93
N GLY A 97 -12.26 14.98 -7.00
CA GLY A 97 -12.65 15.43 -8.35
C GLY A 97 -12.30 14.45 -9.47
N MET A 98 -11.81 13.28 -9.13
CA MET A 98 -11.18 12.42 -10.12
C MET A 98 -11.83 11.04 -10.17
N GLY A 99 -12.43 10.73 -11.33
CA GLY A 99 -12.98 9.41 -11.62
C GLY A 99 -11.91 8.31 -11.48
N SER A 100 -12.35 7.07 -11.52
CA SER A 100 -11.64 5.82 -11.19
C SER A 100 -10.24 5.58 -11.81
N GLU A 101 -9.70 6.49 -12.60
CA GLU A 101 -8.40 6.33 -13.28
C GLU A 101 -7.23 7.08 -12.62
N VAL A 102 -7.44 7.88 -11.56
CA VAL A 102 -6.41 8.81 -11.05
C VAL A 102 -5.85 8.42 -9.67
N ILE A 103 -6.08 7.21 -9.21
CA ILE A 103 -5.46 6.68 -7.98
C ILE A 103 -3.91 6.54 -8.12
N ALA A 104 -3.33 6.80 -9.30
CA ALA A 104 -1.92 6.50 -9.57
C ALA A 104 -0.94 7.67 -9.41
N GLU A 105 -1.37 8.93 -9.26
CA GLU A 105 -0.45 10.08 -9.40
C GLU A 105 0.01 10.72 -8.08
N ASP A 106 -0.72 10.58 -6.96
CA ASP A 106 -0.37 11.22 -5.68
C ASP A 106 -0.29 10.23 -4.52
N VAL A 107 0.59 9.23 -4.61
CA VAL A 107 0.90 8.36 -3.47
C VAL A 107 1.82 9.12 -2.52
N GLU A 108 1.33 9.44 -1.33
CA GLU A 108 2.11 10.16 -0.30
C GLU A 108 3.14 9.26 0.39
N ASP A 109 2.75 8.01 0.69
CA ASP A 109 3.58 7.07 1.45
C ASP A 109 3.13 5.62 1.22
N TYR A 110 3.88 4.65 1.76
CA TYR A 110 3.54 3.24 1.73
C TYR A 110 3.59 2.66 3.13
N PHE A 111 2.56 1.89 3.49
CA PHE A 111 2.55 1.11 4.73
C PHE A 111 2.78 -0.37 4.44
N ALA A 112 3.67 -0.99 5.21
CA ALA A 112 3.99 -2.40 5.09
C ALA A 112 3.21 -3.22 6.11
N PHE A 113 2.51 -4.26 5.64
CA PHE A 113 1.79 -5.22 6.47
C PHE A 113 2.28 -6.64 6.24
N ASN A 114 2.28 -7.43 7.30
CA ASN A 114 2.52 -8.86 7.18
C ASN A 114 1.30 -9.56 6.53
N LYS A 115 1.52 -10.39 5.50
CA LYS A 115 0.48 -11.18 4.82
C LYS A 115 -0.33 -12.04 5.77
N THR A 116 0.33 -12.63 6.76
CA THR A 116 -0.32 -13.46 7.78
C THR A 116 -1.25 -12.64 8.66
N PHE A 117 -0.86 -11.39 9.02
CA PHE A 117 -1.75 -10.48 9.74
C PHE A 117 -2.98 -10.14 8.89
N LEU A 118 -2.79 -9.73 7.64
CA LEU A 118 -3.89 -9.39 6.73
C LEU A 118 -4.86 -10.57 6.56
N SER A 119 -4.34 -11.77 6.30
CA SER A 119 -5.18 -12.93 6.05
C SER A 119 -5.86 -13.48 7.29
N ARG A 120 -5.16 -13.59 8.44
CA ARG A 120 -5.69 -14.22 9.66
C ARG A 120 -6.50 -13.27 10.53
N GLN A 121 -6.10 -12.00 10.62
CA GLN A 121 -6.77 -11.03 11.51
C GLN A 121 -7.83 -10.22 10.76
N LEU A 122 -7.57 -9.85 9.51
CA LEU A 122 -8.48 -9.01 8.73
C LEU A 122 -9.27 -9.78 7.68
N SER A 123 -8.94 -11.07 7.44
CA SER A 123 -9.57 -11.91 6.40
C SER A 123 -9.51 -11.30 5.00
N VAL A 124 -8.40 -10.60 4.70
CA VAL A 124 -8.20 -9.85 3.46
C VAL A 124 -7.13 -10.52 2.61
N SER A 125 -7.40 -10.67 1.31
CA SER A 125 -6.39 -11.01 0.31
C SER A 125 -5.72 -9.72 -0.19
N SER A 126 -4.41 -9.75 -0.32
CA SER A 126 -3.52 -8.60 -0.31
C SER A 126 -3.38 -7.78 -1.59
N GLU A 127 -4.19 -7.98 -2.62
CA GLU A 127 -3.82 -7.47 -3.95
C GLU A 127 -4.28 -6.05 -4.27
N GLN A 128 -5.25 -5.50 -3.52
CA GLN A 128 -5.77 -4.15 -3.76
C GLN A 128 -6.11 -3.44 -2.44
N LEU A 129 -5.09 -3.27 -1.61
CA LEU A 129 -5.22 -2.53 -0.37
C LEU A 129 -4.70 -1.11 -0.54
N VAL A 130 -5.42 -0.14 0.01
CA VAL A 130 -5.01 1.26 0.03
C VAL A 130 -5.22 1.85 1.41
N PHE A 131 -4.40 2.83 1.78
CA PHE A 131 -4.64 3.68 2.92
C PHE A 131 -5.31 4.98 2.50
N VAL A 132 -6.25 5.42 3.34
CA VAL A 132 -6.97 6.67 3.15
C VAL A 132 -7.04 7.39 4.49
N SER A 133 -6.78 8.69 4.50
CA SER A 133 -7.01 9.53 5.68
C SER A 133 -8.48 9.92 5.77
N ILE A 134 -9.06 9.81 6.97
CA ILE A 134 -10.43 10.26 7.24
C ILE A 134 -10.41 11.75 7.52
N SER A 135 -11.34 12.48 6.89
CA SER A 135 -11.60 13.88 7.18
C SER A 135 -13.02 14.08 7.67
N GLY A 136 -13.17 14.94 8.67
CA GLY A 136 -14.46 15.25 9.27
C GLY A 136 -14.88 14.30 10.38
N ASP A 137 -16.11 14.47 10.85
CA ASP A 137 -16.62 13.89 12.08
C ASP A 137 -17.90 13.05 11.89
N SER A 138 -18.37 12.86 10.65
CA SER A 138 -19.62 12.14 10.36
C SER A 138 -19.66 10.70 10.84
N MET A 139 -18.50 10.11 11.14
CA MET A 139 -18.37 8.73 11.60
C MET A 139 -17.97 8.62 13.08
N LEU A 140 -18.06 9.72 13.83
CA LEU A 140 -17.88 9.69 15.29
C LEU A 140 -18.93 8.80 15.97
N PRO A 141 -18.56 8.05 17.01
CA PRO A 141 -17.23 7.95 17.63
C PRO A 141 -16.32 6.89 16.95
N THR A 142 -16.79 6.21 15.92
CA THR A 142 -16.11 5.06 15.31
C THR A 142 -14.82 5.49 14.58
N LEU A 143 -14.92 6.49 13.69
CA LEU A 143 -13.79 7.11 13.03
C LEU A 143 -13.73 8.59 13.40
N GLN A 144 -12.53 9.12 13.54
CA GLN A 144 -12.28 10.54 13.84
C GLN A 144 -11.49 11.19 12.72
N ASP A 145 -11.54 12.52 12.69
CA ASP A 145 -10.69 13.32 11.82
C ASP A 145 -9.21 12.98 12.01
N GLY A 146 -8.48 12.76 10.92
CA GLY A 146 -7.09 12.34 10.93
C GLY A 146 -6.85 10.84 11.14
N ASP A 147 -7.88 10.01 11.36
CA ASP A 147 -7.73 8.57 11.37
C ASP A 147 -7.27 8.06 10.00
N ARG A 148 -6.43 7.02 10.01
CA ARG A 148 -6.00 6.33 8.79
C ARG A 148 -6.69 4.99 8.70
N VAL A 149 -7.37 4.73 7.59
CA VAL A 149 -8.11 3.49 7.37
C VAL A 149 -7.48 2.67 6.26
N LEU A 150 -7.40 1.35 6.46
CA LEU A 150 -7.01 0.40 5.42
C LEU A 150 -8.28 -0.07 4.72
N VAL A 151 -8.29 0.05 3.41
CA VAL A 151 -9.44 -0.25 2.54
C VAL A 151 -9.11 -1.39 1.61
N ASP A 152 -9.97 -2.39 1.57
CA ASP A 152 -9.95 -3.47 0.57
C ASP A 152 -10.80 -3.05 -0.64
N MET A 153 -10.12 -2.65 -1.72
CA MET A 153 -10.72 -2.16 -2.96
C MET A 153 -11.36 -3.28 -3.80
N THR A 154 -11.19 -4.55 -3.41
CA THR A 154 -11.86 -5.68 -4.08
C THR A 154 -13.31 -5.83 -3.63
N GLN A 155 -13.65 -5.31 -2.45
CA GLN A 155 -14.98 -5.44 -1.85
C GLN A 155 -15.91 -4.29 -2.25
N LYS A 156 -16.39 -4.32 -3.49
CA LYS A 156 -17.30 -3.32 -4.09
C LYS A 156 -18.79 -3.64 -3.92
N SER A 157 -19.12 -4.58 -3.05
CA SER A 157 -20.52 -4.94 -2.74
C SER A 157 -20.69 -5.19 -1.25
N VAL A 158 -21.85 -4.83 -0.71
CA VAL A 158 -22.17 -5.02 0.71
C VAL A 158 -22.73 -6.43 0.92
N LYS A 159 -21.87 -7.36 1.34
CA LYS A 159 -22.27 -8.73 1.71
C LYS A 159 -22.71 -8.84 3.17
N GLN A 160 -22.22 -7.94 4.01
CA GLN A 160 -22.55 -7.81 5.42
C GLN A 160 -22.41 -6.35 5.84
N GLU A 161 -23.13 -5.95 6.87
CA GLU A 161 -22.98 -4.63 7.46
C GLU A 161 -21.52 -4.34 7.83
N GLY A 162 -21.07 -3.13 7.55
CA GLY A 162 -19.69 -2.72 7.83
C GLY A 162 -19.42 -1.29 7.40
N LEU A 163 -18.16 -0.88 7.59
CA LEU A 163 -17.68 0.43 7.13
C LEU A 163 -17.15 0.32 5.70
N TYR A 164 -17.54 1.25 4.87
CA TYR A 164 -17.16 1.29 3.46
C TYR A 164 -16.81 2.71 3.05
N LEU A 165 -16.00 2.83 2.01
CA LEU A 165 -15.85 4.07 1.25
C LEU A 165 -16.87 4.06 0.11
N LEU A 166 -17.67 5.12 0.07
CA LEU A 166 -18.66 5.39 -0.97
C LEU A 166 -18.19 6.57 -1.82
N GLN A 167 -18.25 6.44 -3.13
CA GLN A 167 -17.98 7.55 -4.04
C GLN A 167 -19.23 8.43 -4.15
N SER A 168 -19.05 9.74 -4.03
CA SER A 168 -20.08 10.75 -4.28
C SER A 168 -19.57 11.82 -5.24
N GLU A 169 -20.42 12.76 -5.58
CA GLU A 169 -20.04 13.95 -6.38
C GLU A 169 -19.01 14.83 -5.63
N GLU A 170 -19.03 14.81 -4.30
CA GLU A 170 -18.15 15.58 -3.44
C GLU A 170 -16.82 14.85 -3.12
N GLY A 171 -16.68 13.59 -3.58
CA GLY A 171 -15.51 12.76 -3.35
C GLY A 171 -15.83 11.46 -2.59
N LEU A 172 -14.81 10.91 -1.94
CA LEU A 172 -14.95 9.70 -1.14
C LEU A 172 -15.46 10.02 0.27
N MET A 173 -16.46 9.27 0.73
CA MET A 173 -16.97 9.36 2.09
C MET A 173 -17.00 8.01 2.78
N ALA A 174 -16.60 7.97 4.06
CA ALA A 174 -16.75 6.79 4.90
C ALA A 174 -18.17 6.74 5.46
N LYS A 175 -18.85 5.60 5.33
CA LYS A 175 -20.21 5.36 5.83
C LYS A 175 -20.35 3.91 6.29
N ARG A 176 -21.32 3.68 7.20
CA ARG A 176 -21.75 2.33 7.55
C ARG A 176 -22.83 1.91 6.55
N LEU A 177 -22.55 0.83 5.82
CA LEU A 177 -23.45 0.30 4.81
C LEU A 177 -24.03 -1.04 5.24
N SER A 178 -25.32 -1.24 4.97
CA SER A 178 -26.00 -2.53 5.07
C SER A 178 -26.98 -2.68 3.93
N ASP A 179 -27.03 -3.89 3.34
CA ASP A 179 -28.04 -4.22 2.30
C ASP A 179 -29.27 -4.82 2.98
N LYS A 180 -30.39 -4.15 2.85
CA LYS A 180 -31.68 -4.58 3.41
C LYS A 180 -32.70 -4.73 2.27
N GLN A 181 -32.92 -5.98 1.84
CA GLN A 181 -33.95 -6.31 0.84
C GLN A 181 -33.81 -5.56 -0.49
N GLY A 182 -32.58 -5.34 -0.95
CA GLY A 182 -32.31 -4.64 -2.22
C GLY A 182 -32.16 -3.13 -2.09
N GLU A 183 -32.32 -2.57 -0.90
CA GLU A 183 -32.05 -1.17 -0.59
C GLU A 183 -30.76 -1.06 0.22
N LEU A 184 -29.83 -0.20 -0.22
CA LEU A 184 -28.58 0.04 0.47
C LEU A 184 -28.78 1.14 1.51
N SER A 185 -28.81 0.75 2.78
CA SER A 185 -28.86 1.69 3.89
C SER A 185 -27.48 2.32 4.08
N VAL A 186 -27.43 3.64 4.11
CA VAL A 186 -26.22 4.47 4.29
C VAL A 186 -26.37 5.25 5.58
N VAL A 187 -25.52 4.94 6.55
CA VAL A 187 -25.60 5.46 7.92
C VAL A 187 -24.33 6.18 8.29
N SER A 188 -24.46 7.38 8.83
CA SER A 188 -23.41 8.08 9.58
C SER A 188 -23.45 7.62 11.03
N ASP A 189 -22.30 7.24 11.61
CA ASP A 189 -22.27 6.83 13.03
C ASP A 189 -22.47 8.02 13.97
N ASN A 190 -22.21 9.24 13.50
CA ASN A 190 -22.52 10.47 14.22
C ASN A 190 -24.01 10.84 14.03
N PRO A 191 -24.81 10.87 15.10
CA PRO A 191 -26.25 11.14 15.04
C PRO A 191 -26.61 12.58 14.62
N GLU A 192 -25.63 13.48 14.51
CA GLU A 192 -25.86 14.83 13.98
C GLU A 192 -26.03 14.84 12.44
N TYR A 193 -25.74 13.73 11.77
CA TYR A 193 -25.83 13.57 10.33
C TYR A 193 -27.02 12.69 9.95
N ASP A 194 -27.73 13.11 8.93
CA ASP A 194 -28.86 12.34 8.39
C ASP A 194 -28.40 11.02 7.77
N ASN A 195 -29.23 10.00 7.94
CA ASN A 195 -29.10 8.72 7.27
C ASN A 195 -30.01 8.69 6.04
N TRP A 196 -29.56 7.95 5.00
CA TRP A 196 -30.35 7.79 3.79
C TRP A 196 -30.25 6.37 3.25
N SER A 197 -31.00 6.09 2.19
CA SER A 197 -30.88 4.83 1.48
C SER A 197 -30.73 5.05 -0.02
N ILE A 198 -30.10 4.09 -0.67
CA ILE A 198 -29.86 4.07 -2.11
C ILE A 198 -30.60 2.88 -2.67
N PRO A 199 -31.66 3.11 -3.47
CA PRO A 199 -32.39 2.03 -4.13
C PRO A 199 -31.49 1.31 -5.14
N LEU A 200 -31.85 0.06 -5.47
CA LEU A 200 -31.02 -0.80 -6.32
C LEU A 200 -30.69 -0.15 -7.67
N GLU A 201 -31.65 0.56 -8.26
CA GLU A 201 -31.51 1.22 -9.56
C GLU A 201 -30.50 2.39 -9.53
N ALA A 202 -30.29 3.00 -8.36
CA ALA A 202 -29.41 4.14 -8.19
C ALA A 202 -27.98 3.78 -7.73
N ARG A 203 -27.68 2.47 -7.54
CA ARG A 203 -26.36 2.03 -7.04
C ARG A 203 -25.22 2.31 -8.00
N GLU A 204 -25.47 2.34 -9.30
CA GLU A 204 -24.47 2.65 -10.31
C GLU A 204 -23.94 4.09 -10.18
N ASN A 205 -24.77 5.02 -9.71
CA ASN A 205 -24.39 6.41 -9.49
C ASN A 205 -23.69 6.66 -8.14
N ASN A 206 -23.68 5.64 -7.25
CA ASN A 206 -23.04 5.70 -5.93
C ASN A 206 -22.17 4.47 -5.74
N PRO A 207 -21.08 4.32 -6.49
CA PRO A 207 -20.25 3.13 -6.43
C PRO A 207 -19.53 3.01 -5.11
N ILE A 208 -19.51 1.79 -4.57
CA ILE A 208 -18.71 1.45 -3.41
C ILE A 208 -17.26 1.32 -3.88
N ALA A 209 -16.39 2.17 -3.36
CA ALA A 209 -14.96 2.14 -3.67
C ALA A 209 -14.27 0.93 -3.02
N GLY A 210 -14.60 0.63 -1.75
CA GLY A 210 -14.04 -0.50 -1.02
C GLY A 210 -14.57 -0.62 0.39
N LYS A 211 -14.20 -1.71 1.07
CA LYS A 211 -14.54 -1.95 2.48
C LYS A 211 -13.39 -1.53 3.39
N ILE A 212 -13.70 -0.76 4.43
CA ILE A 212 -12.75 -0.44 5.50
C ILE A 212 -12.57 -1.67 6.37
N VAL A 213 -11.33 -2.16 6.47
CA VAL A 213 -10.99 -3.41 7.17
C VAL A 213 -10.13 -3.19 8.41
N TRP A 214 -9.55 -2.01 8.55
CA TRP A 214 -8.73 -1.63 9.71
C TRP A 214 -8.67 -0.10 9.85
N CYS A 215 -8.48 0.36 11.09
CA CYS A 215 -8.30 1.76 11.40
C CYS A 215 -7.13 1.93 12.38
N GLY A 216 -6.33 2.97 12.18
CA GLY A 216 -5.26 3.40 13.08
C GLY A 216 -5.34 4.90 13.37
N ARG A 217 -4.93 5.27 14.58
CA ARG A 217 -4.95 6.65 15.08
C ARG A 217 -3.62 7.01 15.70
N THR A 218 -3.15 8.22 15.42
CA THR A 218 -2.05 8.84 16.14
C THR A 218 -2.62 9.53 17.39
N ILE A 219 -2.01 9.26 18.55
CA ILE A 219 -2.42 9.83 19.85
C ILE A 219 -1.55 11.03 20.16
#